data_81a2c35bd7a3976cd27eb12c089bbca2
#
_entry.id   81a2c35bd7a3976cd27eb12c089bbca2
#
_cell.length_a   1.000
_cell.length_b   1.000
_cell.length_c   1.000
_cell.angle_alpha   90.00
_cell.angle_beta   90.00
_cell.angle_gamma   90.00
#
_symmetry.space_group_name_H-M   'P 1'
#
loop_
_entity.id
_entity.type
_entity.pdbx_description
1 polymer ?
#
loop_
_entity_poly.entity_id
_entity_poly.type
_entity_poly.pdbx_seq_one_letter_code
_entity_poly.pdbx_strand_id
1 'polypeptide(L)'
;MCIRDRYEGMPKPTDKDVDINGTPYLLLWKKEQELLTVSLDEVKNNMLSTGYPEENIIFVKGMVEKTIPRTLPNKIALLRLDTDLYESTYHELIHLYPKVTTKGVIIIDDYGHFQGSQEATDKYFSQESRQVLFHRIDYSCRVGIKTATS
;
A
#
# COMPACT_ATOMS: atom_id res chain seq x y z
N MET A 1 -15.16 3.88 1.59
CA MET A 1 -13.71 3.74 1.81
C MET A 1 -13.40 2.33 2.28
N CYS A 2 -12.27 1.74 1.88
CA CYS A 2 -11.85 0.42 2.37
C CYS A 2 -10.45 0.56 2.96
N ILE A 3 -10.28 0.17 4.22
CA ILE A 3 -9.01 0.20 4.96
C ILE A 3 -8.60 -1.25 5.22
N ARG A 4 -7.42 -1.63 4.71
CA ARG A 4 -6.85 -2.97 4.88
C ARG A 4 -5.58 -2.88 5.68
N ASP A 5 -5.50 -3.62 6.73
CA ASP A 5 -4.33 -3.69 7.58
C ASP A 5 -4.36 -4.99 8.39
N ARG A 6 -3.22 -5.43 8.88
CA ARG A 6 -3.13 -6.53 9.82
C ARG A 6 -3.64 -6.13 11.20
N TYR A 7 -3.45 -4.87 11.60
CA TYR A 7 -3.69 -4.36 12.95
C TYR A 7 -2.92 -5.15 14.03
N GLU A 8 -1.79 -5.72 13.63
CA GLU A 8 -0.90 -6.57 14.43
C GLU A 8 0.58 -6.28 14.08
N GLY A 9 0.86 -5.07 13.58
CA GLY A 9 2.17 -4.66 13.08
C GLY A 9 2.54 -5.31 11.76
N MET A 10 3.77 -5.08 11.31
CA MET A 10 4.26 -5.52 10.00
C MET A 10 4.58 -7.02 9.97
N PRO A 11 4.39 -7.72 8.83
CA PRO A 11 4.87 -9.08 8.65
C PRO A 11 6.40 -9.12 8.70
N LYS A 12 6.94 -10.31 8.92
CA LYS A 12 8.39 -10.49 8.91
C LYS A 12 8.95 -10.16 7.51
N PRO A 13 9.91 -9.22 7.40
CA PRO A 13 10.54 -8.87 6.13
C PRO A 13 11.31 -10.03 5.51
N THR A 14 11.51 -9.97 4.21
CA THR A 14 12.37 -10.87 3.42
C THR A 14 13.72 -10.21 3.13
N ASP A 15 14.61 -10.93 2.44
CA ASP A 15 15.92 -10.40 2.04
C ASP A 15 15.82 -9.27 0.98
N LYS A 16 14.64 -9.09 0.36
CA LYS A 16 14.37 -7.99 -0.59
C LYS A 16 14.01 -6.69 0.12
N ASP A 17 13.63 -6.79 1.38
CA ASP A 17 13.12 -5.65 2.13
C ASP A 17 14.28 -4.95 2.84
N VAL A 18 14.92 -4.06 2.10
CA VAL A 18 16.01 -3.20 2.58
C VAL A 18 15.61 -1.74 2.45
N ASP A 19 16.12 -0.90 3.34
CA ASP A 19 15.91 0.55 3.25
C ASP A 19 16.69 1.16 2.07
N ILE A 20 16.52 2.46 1.83
CA ILE A 20 17.19 3.20 0.75
C ILE A 20 18.72 3.18 0.89
N ASN A 21 19.26 2.95 2.09
CA ASN A 21 20.70 2.87 2.35
C ASN A 21 21.23 1.44 2.21
N GLY A 22 20.37 0.47 1.89
CA GLY A 22 20.73 -0.96 1.80
C GLY A 22 20.75 -1.67 3.14
N THR A 23 20.19 -1.09 4.20
CA THR A 23 20.10 -1.75 5.50
C THR A 23 18.96 -2.78 5.48
N PRO A 24 19.20 -4.07 5.79
CA PRO A 24 18.14 -5.06 5.88
C PRO A 24 17.10 -4.67 6.92
N TYR A 25 15.83 -4.55 6.48
CA TYR A 25 14.75 -4.12 7.37
C TYR A 25 14.53 -5.10 8.54
N LEU A 26 14.88 -6.37 8.36
CA LEU A 26 14.84 -7.37 9.43
C LEU A 26 15.60 -6.95 10.70
N LEU A 27 16.65 -6.11 10.58
CA LEU A 27 17.43 -5.61 11.72
C LEU A 27 16.63 -4.60 12.56
N LEU A 28 15.76 -3.83 11.94
CA LEU A 28 14.93 -2.80 12.58
C LEU A 28 13.57 -3.36 13.00
N TRP A 29 13.05 -4.34 12.26
CA TRP A 29 11.71 -4.88 12.37
C TRP A 29 11.28 -5.26 13.79
N LYS A 30 12.14 -5.94 14.55
CA LYS A 30 11.81 -6.36 15.92
C LYS A 30 11.58 -5.17 16.86
N LYS A 31 12.34 -4.10 16.67
CA LYS A 31 12.24 -2.89 17.49
C LYS A 31 11.00 -2.07 17.09
N GLU A 32 10.70 -2.02 15.83
CA GLU A 32 9.61 -1.20 15.29
C GLU A 32 8.25 -1.88 15.44
N GLN A 33 8.18 -3.20 15.51
CA GLN A 33 6.92 -3.93 15.70
C GLN A 33 6.11 -3.43 16.90
N GLU A 34 6.76 -3.15 18.03
CA GLU A 34 6.07 -2.67 19.23
C GLU A 34 5.60 -1.22 19.08
N LEU A 35 6.34 -0.41 18.32
CA LEU A 35 6.06 1.01 18.13
C LEU A 35 5.00 1.27 17.05
N LEU A 36 4.92 0.41 16.03
CA LEU A 36 4.07 0.60 14.86
C LEU A 36 2.79 -0.25 14.89
N THR A 37 2.54 -0.98 15.99
CA THR A 37 1.32 -1.78 16.11
C THR A 37 0.17 -0.90 16.61
N VAL A 38 -0.82 -0.70 15.74
CA VAL A 38 -2.07 0.00 16.06
C VAL A 38 -3.23 -0.98 15.98
N SER A 39 -4.08 -1.03 17.01
CA SER A 39 -5.21 -1.95 17.05
C SER A 39 -6.34 -1.53 16.09
N LEU A 40 -7.13 -2.50 15.62
CA LEU A 40 -8.31 -2.21 14.81
C LEU A 40 -9.28 -1.25 15.50
N ASP A 41 -9.46 -1.40 16.81
CA ASP A 41 -10.41 -0.54 17.55
C ASP A 41 -9.91 0.91 17.63
N GLU A 42 -8.60 1.09 17.78
CA GLU A 42 -8.00 2.42 17.75
C GLU A 42 -8.16 3.08 16.37
N VAL A 43 -7.89 2.35 15.29
CA VAL A 43 -8.08 2.86 13.92
C VAL A 43 -9.54 3.18 13.67
N LYS A 44 -10.49 2.34 14.12
CA LYS A 44 -11.93 2.63 14.01
C LYS A 44 -12.28 3.91 14.75
N ASN A 45 -11.85 4.07 15.99
CA ASN A 45 -12.13 5.27 16.78
C ASN A 45 -11.56 6.52 16.11
N ASN A 46 -10.33 6.45 15.60
CA ASN A 46 -9.71 7.56 14.88
C ASN A 46 -10.49 7.91 13.61
N MET A 47 -10.93 6.92 12.83
CA MET A 47 -11.72 7.16 11.63
C MET A 47 -13.09 7.77 11.95
N LEU A 48 -13.79 7.26 12.96
CA LEU A 48 -15.09 7.79 13.37
C LEU A 48 -14.99 9.21 13.93
N SER A 49 -13.88 9.57 14.58
CA SER A 49 -13.65 10.92 15.08
C SER A 49 -13.55 11.98 13.97
N THR A 50 -13.31 11.57 12.72
CA THR A 50 -13.28 12.48 11.56
C THR A 50 -14.67 12.94 11.13
N GLY A 51 -15.73 12.30 11.63
CA GLY A 51 -17.10 12.52 11.18
C GLY A 51 -17.46 11.85 9.84
N TYR A 52 -16.56 11.04 9.28
CA TYR A 52 -16.89 10.28 8.07
C TYR A 52 -17.91 9.17 8.41
N PRO A 53 -18.99 8.99 7.60
CA PRO A 53 -20.06 8.05 7.92
C PRO A 53 -19.55 6.60 8.03
N GLU A 54 -19.83 5.95 9.16
CA GLU A 54 -19.34 4.59 9.46
C GLU A 54 -19.80 3.57 8.42
N GLU A 55 -21.04 3.68 7.94
CA GLU A 55 -21.61 2.79 6.93
C GLU A 55 -20.87 2.82 5.59
N ASN A 56 -20.06 3.85 5.36
CA ASN A 56 -19.22 4.00 4.16
C ASN A 56 -17.77 3.53 4.37
N ILE A 57 -17.44 2.94 5.53
CA ILE A 57 -16.11 2.42 5.83
C ILE A 57 -16.14 0.90 5.91
N ILE A 58 -15.26 0.25 5.17
CA ILE A 58 -15.05 -1.19 5.23
C ILE A 58 -13.65 -1.44 5.82
N PHE A 59 -13.61 -2.04 6.99
CA PHE A 59 -12.36 -2.50 7.60
C PHE A 59 -12.09 -3.95 7.24
N VAL A 60 -10.92 -4.25 6.70
CA VAL A 60 -10.51 -5.60 6.33
C VAL A 60 -9.25 -5.96 7.11
N LYS A 61 -9.42 -6.78 8.16
CA LYS A 61 -8.30 -7.25 8.98
C LYS A 61 -7.63 -8.46 8.34
N GLY A 62 -6.31 -8.41 8.21
CA GLY A 62 -5.45 -9.51 7.78
C GLY A 62 -4.41 -9.09 6.76
N MET A 63 -3.49 -10.01 6.49
CA MET A 63 -2.47 -9.81 5.45
C MET A 63 -3.13 -9.57 4.10
N VAL A 64 -2.59 -8.60 3.32
CA VAL A 64 -3.14 -8.25 2.00
C VAL A 64 -3.14 -9.47 1.07
N GLU A 65 -2.12 -10.31 1.12
CA GLU A 65 -2.00 -11.53 0.32
C GLU A 65 -3.10 -12.57 0.62
N LYS A 66 -3.70 -12.51 1.81
CA LYS A 66 -4.79 -13.41 2.23
C LYS A 66 -6.17 -12.81 2.03
N THR A 67 -6.30 -11.50 2.16
CA THR A 67 -7.57 -10.76 2.05
C THR A 67 -7.90 -10.37 0.61
N ILE A 68 -6.89 -10.21 -0.23
CA ILE A 68 -7.00 -10.01 -1.67
C ILE A 68 -6.69 -11.35 -2.37
N PRO A 69 -7.49 -11.84 -3.32
CA PRO A 69 -8.61 -11.15 -3.98
C PRO A 69 -10.00 -11.38 -3.35
N ARG A 70 -10.10 -11.99 -2.19
CA ARG A 70 -11.41 -12.35 -1.57
C ARG A 70 -12.33 -11.15 -1.36
N THR A 71 -11.74 -10.01 -1.03
CA THR A 71 -12.46 -8.76 -0.79
C THR A 71 -11.88 -7.68 -1.70
N LEU A 72 -12.50 -7.44 -2.85
CA LEU A 72 -12.08 -6.44 -3.83
C LEU A 72 -13.20 -5.44 -4.07
N PRO A 73 -12.89 -4.12 -4.15
CA PRO A 73 -13.84 -3.15 -4.64
C PRO A 73 -14.03 -3.31 -6.16
N ASN A 74 -15.21 -2.93 -6.65
CA ASN A 74 -15.46 -2.93 -8.09
C ASN A 74 -14.65 -1.85 -8.83
N LYS A 75 -14.57 -0.66 -8.24
CA LYS A 75 -13.85 0.50 -8.76
C LYS A 75 -13.14 1.25 -7.64
N ILE A 76 -12.00 1.83 -7.96
CA ILE A 76 -11.17 2.61 -7.04
C ILE A 76 -10.92 3.97 -7.68
N ALA A 77 -11.28 5.05 -7.00
CA ALA A 77 -10.97 6.41 -7.41
C ALA A 77 -9.61 6.88 -6.87
N LEU A 78 -9.25 6.43 -5.66
CA LEU A 78 -7.97 6.68 -5.02
C LEU A 78 -7.47 5.39 -4.37
N LEU A 79 -6.26 4.98 -4.71
CA LEU A 79 -5.54 3.83 -4.15
C LEU A 79 -4.28 4.35 -3.46
N ARG A 80 -4.16 4.13 -2.14
CA ARG A 80 -2.90 4.34 -1.41
C ARG A 80 -2.35 2.99 -0.97
N LEU A 81 -1.11 2.73 -1.34
CA LEU A 81 -0.33 1.58 -0.93
C LEU A 81 0.70 2.03 0.12
N ASP A 82 0.71 1.36 1.26
CA ASP A 82 1.45 1.71 2.47
C ASP A 82 1.77 0.43 3.25
N THR A 83 2.34 -0.54 2.52
CA THR A 83 2.65 -1.88 3.05
C THR A 83 4.14 -2.19 3.04
N ASP A 84 4.97 -1.23 2.64
CA ASP A 84 6.43 -1.15 2.73
C ASP A 84 7.19 -2.26 1.99
N LEU A 85 6.71 -3.51 2.06
CA LEU A 85 7.43 -4.69 1.62
C LEU A 85 7.16 -5.03 0.15
N TYR A 86 8.15 -5.65 -0.49
CA TYR A 86 8.07 -6.05 -1.89
C TYR A 86 6.84 -6.92 -2.22
N GLU A 87 6.65 -8.00 -1.47
CA GLU A 87 5.59 -8.97 -1.78
C GLU A 87 4.19 -8.36 -1.63
N SER A 88 3.97 -7.59 -0.56
CA SER A 88 2.70 -6.92 -0.31
C SER A 88 2.39 -5.88 -1.38
N THR A 89 3.34 -4.99 -1.66
CA THR A 89 3.19 -3.93 -2.68
C THR A 89 2.92 -4.53 -4.07
N TYR A 90 3.67 -5.57 -4.45
CA TYR A 90 3.48 -6.21 -5.76
C TYR A 90 2.11 -6.90 -5.86
N HIS A 91 1.70 -7.61 -4.81
CA HIS A 91 0.40 -8.26 -4.72
C HIS A 91 -0.76 -7.27 -4.85
N GLU A 92 -0.68 -6.15 -4.13
CA GLU A 92 -1.69 -5.09 -4.20
C GLU A 92 -1.77 -4.46 -5.59
N LEU A 93 -0.63 -4.17 -6.20
CA LEU A 93 -0.59 -3.61 -7.57
C LEU A 93 -1.27 -4.53 -8.58
N ILE A 94 -0.99 -5.85 -8.54
CA ILE A 94 -1.61 -6.81 -9.46
C ILE A 94 -3.14 -6.82 -9.34
N HIS A 95 -3.66 -6.75 -8.13
CA HIS A 95 -5.09 -6.95 -7.88
C HIS A 95 -5.90 -5.66 -7.80
N LEU A 96 -5.32 -4.60 -7.25
CA LEU A 96 -6.05 -3.34 -6.99
C LEU A 96 -5.86 -2.31 -8.11
N TYR A 97 -4.66 -2.16 -8.69
CA TYR A 97 -4.44 -1.18 -9.75
C TYR A 97 -5.36 -1.37 -10.98
N PRO A 98 -5.66 -2.60 -11.45
CA PRO A 98 -6.64 -2.79 -12.52
C PRO A 98 -8.03 -2.21 -12.20
N LYS A 99 -8.39 -2.11 -10.92
CA LYS A 99 -9.67 -1.54 -10.44
C LYS A 99 -9.65 -0.02 -10.33
N VAL A 100 -8.47 0.60 -10.37
CA VAL A 100 -8.37 2.07 -10.39
C VAL A 100 -8.99 2.57 -11.70
N THR A 101 -9.91 3.53 -11.56
CA THR A 101 -10.60 4.13 -12.73
C THR A 101 -9.65 5.02 -13.53
N THR A 102 -9.94 5.23 -14.80
CA THR A 102 -9.27 6.29 -15.58
C THR A 102 -9.40 7.63 -14.85
N LYS A 103 -8.32 8.38 -14.74
CA LYS A 103 -8.16 9.59 -13.91
C LYS A 103 -8.17 9.33 -12.40
N GLY A 104 -8.26 8.07 -11.96
CA GLY A 104 -8.07 7.70 -10.56
C GLY A 104 -6.61 7.90 -10.13
N VAL A 105 -6.44 8.17 -8.86
CA VAL A 105 -5.14 8.48 -8.25
C VAL A 105 -4.54 7.21 -7.64
N ILE A 106 -3.24 7.02 -7.82
CA ILE A 106 -2.45 6.05 -7.06
C ILE A 106 -1.37 6.77 -6.25
N ILE A 107 -1.22 6.38 -5.00
CA ILE A 107 -0.18 6.83 -4.08
C ILE A 107 0.62 5.62 -3.65
N ILE A 108 1.94 5.68 -3.80
CA ILE A 108 2.90 4.71 -3.27
C ILE A 108 3.68 5.43 -2.18
N ASP A 109 3.44 5.06 -0.92
CA ASP A 109 3.97 5.79 0.23
C ASP A 109 5.48 5.59 0.38
N ASP A 110 5.94 4.37 0.23
CA ASP A 110 7.29 3.93 0.59
C ASP A 110 8.26 3.76 -0.57
N TYR A 111 7.89 4.23 -1.76
CA TYR A 111 8.70 4.06 -2.98
C TYR A 111 10.16 4.54 -2.83
N GLY A 112 10.39 5.65 -2.14
CA GLY A 112 11.72 6.21 -1.95
C GLY A 112 12.42 5.78 -0.66
N HIS A 113 11.76 5.02 0.21
CA HIS A 113 12.28 4.57 1.50
C HIS A 113 12.68 3.10 1.50
N PHE A 114 11.85 2.22 0.95
CA PHE A 114 12.09 0.79 0.85
C PHE A 114 12.38 0.36 -0.58
N GLN A 115 13.54 -0.25 -0.82
CA GLN A 115 13.92 -0.78 -2.13
C GLN A 115 12.93 -1.85 -2.62
N GLY A 116 12.36 -2.65 -1.70
CA GLY A 116 11.33 -3.64 -2.03
C GLY A 116 10.07 -3.02 -2.62
N SER A 117 9.57 -1.93 -2.03
CA SER A 117 8.42 -1.19 -2.54
C SER A 117 8.72 -0.55 -3.90
N GLN A 118 9.93 0.02 -4.06
CA GLN A 118 10.39 0.56 -5.34
C GLN A 118 10.44 -0.51 -6.42
N GLU A 119 11.15 -1.61 -6.19
CA GLU A 119 11.31 -2.71 -7.14
C GLU A 119 9.95 -3.30 -7.56
N ALA A 120 9.05 -3.52 -6.60
CA ALA A 120 7.70 -4.00 -6.87
C ALA A 120 6.92 -3.06 -7.79
N THR A 121 7.01 -1.77 -7.52
CA THR A 121 6.35 -0.71 -8.31
C THR A 121 6.94 -0.64 -9.72
N ASP A 122 8.25 -0.54 -9.85
CA ASP A 122 8.93 -0.42 -11.13
C ASP A 122 8.69 -1.67 -12.00
N LYS A 123 8.77 -2.86 -11.42
CA LYS A 123 8.46 -4.10 -12.10
C LYS A 123 7.03 -4.16 -12.61
N TYR A 124 6.07 -3.71 -11.81
CA TYR A 124 4.67 -3.71 -12.22
C TYR A 124 4.43 -2.74 -13.38
N PHE A 125 4.95 -1.52 -13.31
CA PHE A 125 4.72 -0.47 -14.29
C PHE A 125 5.65 -0.54 -15.52
N SER A 126 6.71 -1.34 -15.50
CA SER A 126 7.53 -1.61 -16.70
C SER A 126 6.81 -2.42 -17.77
N GLN A 127 5.68 -3.04 -17.45
CA GLN A 127 4.88 -3.80 -18.40
C GLN A 127 4.10 -2.86 -19.33
N GLU A 128 4.12 -3.17 -20.64
CA GLU A 128 3.83 -2.27 -21.78
C GLU A 128 2.56 -1.40 -21.72
N SER A 129 1.50 -1.79 -21.11
CA SER A 129 0.24 -1.02 -21.14
C SER A 129 -0.02 -0.19 -19.87
N ARG A 130 0.96 -0.08 -18.97
CA ARG A 130 0.75 0.42 -17.61
C ARG A 130 1.54 1.68 -17.29
N GLN A 131 1.70 2.57 -18.26
CA GLN A 131 2.46 3.80 -18.05
C GLN A 131 1.72 4.75 -17.12
N VAL A 132 2.35 5.11 -16.02
CA VAL A 132 1.94 6.14 -15.09
C VAL A 132 3.10 7.10 -14.90
N LEU A 133 2.86 8.39 -15.06
CA LEU A 133 3.82 9.40 -14.68
C LEU A 133 3.70 9.63 -13.17
N PHE A 134 4.69 9.18 -12.43
CA PHE A 134 4.76 9.41 -11.00
C PHE A 134 5.42 10.74 -10.67
N HIS A 135 4.71 11.56 -9.90
CA HIS A 135 5.24 12.75 -9.25
C HIS A 135 5.86 12.40 -7.90
N ARG A 136 7.05 12.91 -7.65
CA ARG A 136 7.68 12.86 -6.34
C ARG A 136 7.05 13.92 -5.42
N ILE A 137 6.42 13.47 -4.32
CA ILE A 137 5.83 14.36 -3.31
C ILE A 137 6.88 14.75 -2.27
N ASP A 138 7.57 13.75 -1.75
CA ASP A 138 8.69 13.92 -0.83
C ASP A 138 9.78 12.88 -1.12
N TYR A 139 10.68 12.59 -0.16
CA TYR A 139 11.75 11.62 -0.38
C TYR A 139 11.21 10.20 -0.56
N SER A 140 10.10 9.85 0.08
CA SER A 140 9.50 8.51 0.07
C SER A 140 8.33 8.42 -0.91
N CYS A 141 7.34 9.28 -0.80
CA CYS A 141 6.04 9.16 -1.44
C CYS A 141 6.05 9.53 -2.94
N ARG A 142 5.31 8.74 -3.72
CA ARG A 142 5.01 9.01 -5.15
C ARG A 142 3.50 9.03 -5.36
N VAL A 143 3.05 9.95 -6.21
CA VAL A 143 1.65 10.02 -6.66
C VAL A 143 1.58 9.98 -8.18
N GLY A 144 0.61 9.25 -8.70
CA GLY A 144 0.36 9.16 -10.14
C GLY A 144 -1.14 9.18 -10.45
N ILE A 145 -1.46 9.48 -11.70
CA ILE A 145 -2.83 9.45 -12.22
C ILE A 145 -2.90 8.38 -13.30
N LYS A 146 -3.85 7.46 -13.17
CA LYS A 146 -4.10 6.45 -14.20
C LYS A 146 -4.64 7.11 -15.47
N THR A 147 -3.87 7.03 -16.54
CA THR A 147 -4.32 7.45 -17.87
C THR A 147 -5.24 6.39 -18.49
N ALA A 148 -6.01 6.76 -19.53
CA ALA A 148 -6.72 5.78 -20.31
C ALA A 148 -5.71 4.84 -20.98
N THR A 149 -5.94 3.53 -20.89
CA THR A 149 -5.27 2.59 -21.79
C THR A 149 -5.80 2.85 -23.20
N SER A 150 -4.90 3.23 -24.08
CA SER A 150 -5.19 3.34 -25.52
C SER A 150 -5.59 1.99 -26.10
#